data_ddcc4fe062f9f9a29cecb4452b59d3df
#
_entry.id   ddcc4fe062f9f9a29cecb4452b59d3df
#
_cell.length_a   1.000
_cell.length_b   1.000
_cell.length_c   1.000
_cell.angle_alpha   90.00
_cell.angle_beta   90.00
_cell.angle_gamma   90.00
#
_symmetry.space_group_name_H-M   'P 1'
#
loop_
_entity.id
_entity.type
_entity.pdbx_description
1 polymer ?
#
loop_
_entity_poly.entity_id
_entity_poly.type
_entity_poly.pdbx_seq_one_letter_code
_entity_poly.pdbx_strand_id
1 'polypeptide(L)'
;MVWRLLALAEQLDDGLLRQVFTHSSWVAERGRSYERLEFLGDSVLSLAVTTELYRRFPDHSEGSLARLRAYVVSRVTCAVVAADLGLPEFVRRFGSGHEPAELDQLVANENILADMTESLIGAVYLTYGLDVVRPAVIEAFTEHISFAERSYVDFKTELQEQLAKTGRAVAYRLVETIGPPHAREFVVEAMVDGLSLGRGVGASKKRAEQEAAGEALRDLNRAERPRRRRVRLRGRSRRGAGSEVTETSPQDSTEAPRSQSGEAAHDVISSDAGV
;
A
#
# COMPACT_ATOMS: atom_id res chain seq x y z
N MET A 1 -6.82 22.44 6.19
CA MET A 1 -7.28 21.03 6.11
C MET A 1 -6.53 20.26 7.18
N VAL A 2 -7.20 19.54 8.07
CA VAL A 2 -6.50 18.73 9.09
C VAL A 2 -6.28 17.35 8.47
N TRP A 3 -5.03 16.93 8.35
CA TRP A 3 -4.68 15.61 7.84
C TRP A 3 -5.20 14.53 8.79
N ARG A 4 -5.81 13.49 8.24
CA ARG A 4 -6.33 12.37 9.04
C ARG A 4 -5.25 11.70 9.89
N LEU A 5 -4.03 11.61 9.38
CA LEU A 5 -2.90 11.02 10.11
C LEU A 5 -2.56 11.85 11.36
N LEU A 6 -2.57 13.18 11.27
CA LEU A 6 -2.37 14.07 12.43
C LEU A 6 -3.53 13.99 13.42
N ALA A 7 -4.77 13.98 12.95
CA ALA A 7 -5.93 13.86 13.82
C ALA A 7 -5.92 12.55 14.64
N LEU A 8 -5.38 11.47 14.08
CA LEU A 8 -5.16 10.22 14.81
C LEU A 8 -3.98 10.34 15.78
N ALA A 9 -2.92 11.04 15.39
CA ALA A 9 -1.75 11.26 16.24
C ALA A 9 -2.07 12.06 17.50
N GLU A 10 -2.90 13.09 17.39
CA GLU A 10 -3.33 13.92 18.52
C GLU A 10 -4.17 13.15 19.56
N GLN A 11 -4.67 11.98 19.22
CA GLN A 11 -5.43 11.10 20.11
C GLN A 11 -4.58 9.94 20.69
N LEU A 12 -3.28 9.90 20.38
CA LEU A 12 -2.35 8.94 20.97
C LEU A 12 -2.13 9.24 22.44
N ASP A 13 -1.71 8.23 23.20
CA ASP A 13 -1.17 8.44 24.54
C ASP A 13 0.00 9.42 24.51
N ASP A 14 0.06 10.33 25.48
CA ASP A 14 1.09 11.38 25.55
C ASP A 14 2.51 10.82 25.56
N GLY A 15 2.74 9.67 26.17
CA GLY A 15 4.04 9.01 26.20
C GLY A 15 4.45 8.50 24.83
N LEU A 16 3.52 7.87 24.11
CA LEU A 16 3.75 7.37 22.77
C LEU A 16 3.93 8.52 21.76
N LEU A 17 3.09 9.55 21.82
CA LEU A 17 3.22 10.73 21.00
C LEU A 17 4.57 11.45 21.23
N ARG A 18 5.00 11.58 22.47
CA ARG A 18 6.32 12.13 22.81
C ARG A 18 7.44 11.27 22.22
N GLN A 19 7.35 9.94 22.31
CA GLN A 19 8.34 9.03 21.75
C GLN A 19 8.50 9.20 20.24
N VAL A 20 7.43 9.43 19.48
CA VAL A 20 7.45 9.70 18.02
C VAL A 20 8.42 10.83 17.68
N PHE A 21 8.50 11.87 18.51
CA PHE A 21 9.32 13.06 18.28
C PHE A 21 10.58 13.13 19.14
N THR A 22 10.94 12.04 19.84
CA THR A 22 12.16 11.98 20.67
C THR A 22 13.32 11.47 19.84
N HIS A 23 14.26 12.38 19.51
CA HIS A 23 15.49 12.02 18.82
C HIS A 23 16.39 11.12 19.68
N SER A 24 17.12 10.20 19.05
CA SER A 24 17.97 9.22 19.76
C SER A 24 19.11 9.85 20.59
N SER A 25 19.57 11.05 20.22
CA SER A 25 20.56 11.80 21.01
C SER A 25 20.01 12.34 22.34
N TRP A 26 18.71 12.39 22.49
CA TRP A 26 18.05 12.98 23.68
C TRP A 26 17.82 11.96 24.80
N VAL A 27 18.07 10.71 24.55
CA VAL A 27 17.81 9.62 25.50
C VAL A 27 19.01 8.69 25.65
N ALA A 28 19.23 8.22 26.87
CA ALA A 28 20.28 7.25 27.14
C ALA A 28 19.94 5.85 26.59
N GLU A 29 18.66 5.49 26.62
CA GLU A 29 18.14 4.22 26.11
C GLU A 29 17.49 4.44 24.74
N ARG A 30 18.12 3.97 23.66
CA ARG A 30 17.60 4.10 22.30
C ARG A 30 16.17 3.57 22.13
N GLY A 31 15.77 2.58 22.93
CA GLY A 31 14.41 2.06 22.92
C GLY A 31 13.32 3.07 23.28
N ARG A 32 13.69 4.23 23.85
CA ARG A 32 12.81 5.35 24.17
C ARG A 32 12.76 6.43 23.08
N SER A 33 13.60 6.33 22.05
CA SER A 33 13.57 7.21 20.88
C SER A 33 12.56 6.74 19.85
N TYR A 34 12.45 7.51 18.76
CA TYR A 34 11.60 7.19 17.63
C TYR A 34 12.04 5.94 16.83
N GLU A 35 13.31 5.50 16.94
CA GLU A 35 13.92 4.49 16.04
C GLU A 35 13.13 3.19 15.94
N ARG A 36 12.55 2.69 17.04
CA ARG A 36 11.76 1.45 17.00
C ARG A 36 10.40 1.64 16.34
N LEU A 37 9.82 2.83 16.47
CA LEU A 37 8.57 3.19 15.81
C LEU A 37 8.78 3.42 14.32
N GLU A 38 9.90 4.06 13.92
CA GLU A 38 10.38 4.19 12.55
C GLU A 38 10.49 2.82 11.87
N PHE A 39 11.24 1.89 12.47
CA PHE A 39 11.40 0.53 11.94
C PHE A 39 10.06 -0.16 11.64
N LEU A 40 9.08 -0.02 12.54
CA LEU A 40 7.74 -0.56 12.34
C LEU A 40 6.98 0.22 11.28
N GLY A 41 7.07 1.54 11.34
CA GLY A 41 6.35 2.45 10.46
C GLY A 41 6.75 2.34 9.01
N ASP A 42 8.03 2.14 8.69
CA ASP A 42 8.51 1.84 7.33
C ASP A 42 7.79 0.61 6.74
N SER A 43 7.70 -0.46 7.52
CA SER A 43 6.99 -1.67 7.10
C SER A 43 5.49 -1.43 6.87
N VAL A 44 4.85 -0.65 7.75
CA VAL A 44 3.43 -0.29 7.64
C VAL A 44 3.19 0.63 6.43
N LEU A 45 4.03 1.64 6.23
CA LEU A 45 4.00 2.53 5.07
C LEU A 45 4.15 1.74 3.78
N SER A 46 5.16 0.89 3.71
CA SER A 46 5.41 0.03 2.55
C SER A 46 4.21 -0.88 2.25
N LEU A 47 3.60 -1.48 3.26
CA LEU A 47 2.41 -2.34 3.09
C LEU A 47 1.19 -1.54 2.64
N ALA A 48 0.94 -0.37 3.24
CA ALA A 48 -0.18 0.49 2.90
C ALA A 48 -0.10 0.95 1.44
N VAL A 49 1.06 1.48 1.02
CA VAL A 49 1.33 1.95 -0.34
C VAL A 49 1.29 0.78 -1.33
N THR A 50 1.93 -0.35 -1.04
CA THR A 50 1.90 -1.53 -1.91
C THR A 50 0.47 -2.01 -2.16
N THR A 51 -0.34 -2.06 -1.12
CA THR A 51 -1.74 -2.48 -1.21
C THR A 51 -2.55 -1.54 -2.10
N GLU A 52 -2.32 -0.24 -1.97
CA GLU A 52 -2.99 0.79 -2.80
C GLU A 52 -2.56 0.69 -4.26
N LEU A 53 -1.25 0.63 -4.53
CA LEU A 53 -0.72 0.50 -5.88
C LEU A 53 -1.24 -0.77 -6.58
N TYR A 54 -1.25 -1.90 -5.88
CA TYR A 54 -1.77 -3.17 -6.40
C TYR A 54 -3.26 -3.09 -6.80
N ARG A 55 -4.07 -2.37 -6.02
CA ARG A 55 -5.50 -2.19 -6.30
C ARG A 55 -5.76 -1.16 -7.40
N ARG A 56 -5.00 -0.06 -7.37
CA ARG A 56 -5.18 1.07 -8.28
C ARG A 56 -4.67 0.77 -9.69
N PHE A 57 -3.63 -0.06 -9.80
CA PHE A 57 -2.95 -0.35 -11.06
C PHE A 57 -2.92 -1.86 -11.38
N PRO A 58 -4.09 -2.48 -11.64
CA PRO A 58 -4.20 -3.93 -11.82
C PRO A 58 -3.50 -4.46 -13.08
N ASP A 59 -3.19 -3.59 -14.02
CA ASP A 59 -2.57 -3.94 -15.29
C ASP A 59 -1.05 -3.64 -15.33
N HIS A 60 -0.48 -3.12 -14.21
CA HIS A 60 0.96 -2.86 -14.11
C HIS A 60 1.72 -4.14 -13.75
N SER A 61 2.93 -4.27 -14.33
CA SER A 61 3.86 -5.35 -13.95
C SER A 61 4.39 -5.16 -12.53
N GLU A 62 4.90 -6.24 -11.94
CA GLU A 62 5.58 -6.20 -10.66
C GLU A 62 6.71 -5.15 -10.65
N GLY A 63 7.56 -5.12 -11.71
CA GLY A 63 8.65 -4.17 -11.83
C GLY A 63 8.16 -2.70 -11.86
N SER A 64 7.03 -2.41 -12.53
CA SER A 64 6.42 -1.07 -12.53
C SER A 64 5.89 -0.71 -11.14
N LEU A 65 5.17 -1.61 -10.48
CA LEU A 65 4.68 -1.40 -9.12
C LEU A 65 5.82 -1.20 -8.12
N ALA A 66 6.92 -1.94 -8.25
CA ALA A 66 8.12 -1.78 -7.41
C ALA A 66 8.78 -0.41 -7.58
N ARG A 67 8.87 0.11 -8.82
CA ARG A 67 9.40 1.47 -9.09
C ARG A 67 8.50 2.56 -8.50
N LEU A 68 7.18 2.44 -8.68
CA LEU A 68 6.22 3.38 -8.09
C LEU A 68 6.34 3.39 -6.57
N ARG A 69 6.35 2.21 -5.94
CA ARG A 69 6.52 2.09 -4.50
C ARG A 69 7.83 2.73 -4.04
N ALA A 70 8.96 2.39 -4.67
CA ALA A 70 10.28 2.91 -4.28
C ALA A 70 10.33 4.44 -4.27
N TYR A 71 9.65 5.10 -5.20
CA TYR A 71 9.51 6.55 -5.18
C TYR A 71 8.62 7.03 -4.03
N VAL A 72 7.42 6.46 -3.91
CA VAL A 72 6.40 6.93 -2.95
C VAL A 72 6.87 6.78 -1.50
N VAL A 73 7.58 5.69 -1.17
CA VAL A 73 8.10 5.43 0.18
C VAL A 73 9.55 5.90 0.36
N SER A 74 10.09 6.70 -0.57
CA SER A 74 11.45 7.20 -0.45
C SER A 74 11.59 8.21 0.70
N ARG A 75 12.80 8.28 1.29
CA ARG A 75 13.13 9.27 2.32
C ARG A 75 12.79 10.71 1.90
N VAL A 76 13.07 11.05 0.65
CA VAL A 76 12.74 12.37 0.09
C VAL A 76 11.23 12.62 0.14
N THR A 77 10.43 11.65 -0.26
CA THR A 77 8.96 11.77 -0.22
C THR A 77 8.46 11.84 1.22
N CYS A 78 8.97 11.00 2.12
CA CYS A 78 8.60 11.03 3.54
C CYS A 78 8.94 12.38 4.19
N ALA A 79 10.09 12.98 3.85
CA ALA A 79 10.46 14.30 4.35
C ALA A 79 9.53 15.41 3.85
N VAL A 80 9.10 15.36 2.57
CA VAL A 80 8.12 16.31 2.02
C VAL A 80 6.79 16.15 2.76
N VAL A 81 6.31 14.93 2.93
CA VAL A 81 5.07 14.64 3.68
C VAL A 81 5.18 15.11 5.13
N ALA A 82 6.35 14.98 5.78
CA ALA A 82 6.59 15.52 7.12
C ALA A 82 6.36 17.03 7.17
N ALA A 83 6.88 17.76 6.17
CA ALA A 83 6.69 19.20 6.08
C ALA A 83 5.22 19.58 5.84
N ASP A 84 4.53 18.88 4.95
CA ASP A 84 3.10 19.09 4.66
C ASP A 84 2.20 18.80 5.87
N LEU A 85 2.59 17.82 6.67
CA LEU A 85 1.94 17.49 7.95
C LEU A 85 2.30 18.46 9.07
N GLY A 86 3.30 19.34 8.90
CA GLY A 86 3.76 20.26 9.94
C GLY A 86 4.55 19.58 11.07
N LEU A 87 5.17 18.40 10.83
CA LEU A 87 5.94 17.69 11.85
C LEU A 87 7.10 18.51 12.44
N PRO A 88 7.77 19.43 11.73
CA PRO A 88 8.79 20.30 12.32
C PRO A 88 8.30 21.03 13.58
N GLU A 89 7.05 21.45 13.63
CA GLU A 89 6.47 22.15 14.79
C GLU A 89 6.30 21.19 15.99
N PHE A 90 5.96 19.94 15.73
CA PHE A 90 5.88 18.91 16.79
C PHE A 90 7.27 18.61 17.35
N VAL A 91 8.31 18.55 16.51
CA VAL A 91 9.71 18.39 16.97
C VAL A 91 10.09 19.53 17.93
N ARG A 92 9.82 20.78 17.57
CA ARG A 92 10.09 21.92 18.43
C ARG A 92 9.29 21.87 19.73
N ARG A 93 8.03 21.49 19.66
CA ARG A 93 7.14 21.35 20.83
C ARG A 93 7.64 20.31 21.82
N PHE A 94 7.98 19.12 21.34
CA PHE A 94 8.41 18.01 22.20
C PHE A 94 9.89 18.10 22.59
N GLY A 95 10.70 18.79 21.82
CA GLY A 95 12.10 19.10 22.10
C GLY A 95 12.33 20.39 22.94
N SER A 96 11.29 20.96 23.56
CA SER A 96 11.34 22.25 24.24
C SER A 96 12.35 22.40 25.41
N GLY A 97 13.03 21.32 25.79
CA GLY A 97 14.12 21.34 26.77
C GLY A 97 15.52 21.40 26.15
N HIS A 98 15.63 21.45 24.83
CA HIS A 98 16.91 21.47 24.08
C HIS A 98 17.19 22.85 23.51
N GLU A 99 18.46 23.10 23.14
CA GLU A 99 18.85 24.37 22.55
C GLU A 99 18.13 24.62 21.20
N PRO A 100 17.63 25.85 20.95
CA PRO A 100 16.93 26.16 19.71
C PRO A 100 17.74 25.85 18.44
N ALA A 101 19.04 26.07 18.46
CA ALA A 101 19.93 25.78 17.33
C ALA A 101 20.01 24.25 17.03
N GLU A 102 19.95 23.40 18.05
CA GLU A 102 19.89 21.95 17.88
C GLU A 102 18.56 21.54 17.23
N LEU A 103 17.44 22.09 17.70
CA LEU A 103 16.14 21.82 17.13
C LEU A 103 16.05 22.27 15.67
N ASP A 104 16.61 23.42 15.33
CA ASP A 104 16.63 23.93 13.96
C ASP A 104 17.47 23.03 13.04
N GLN A 105 18.57 22.45 13.53
CA GLN A 105 19.36 21.47 12.78
C GLN A 105 18.57 20.18 12.54
N LEU A 106 17.84 19.68 13.54
CA LEU A 106 17.03 18.47 13.41
C LEU A 106 15.89 18.65 12.39
N VAL A 107 15.15 19.76 12.46
CA VAL A 107 14.04 20.02 11.53
C VAL A 107 14.51 20.39 10.12
N ALA A 108 15.76 20.80 9.94
CA ALA A 108 16.37 20.99 8.63
C ALA A 108 16.90 19.70 8.00
N ASN A 109 16.97 18.62 8.75
CA ASN A 109 17.48 17.33 8.27
C ASN A 109 16.36 16.46 7.70
N GLU A 110 16.33 16.34 6.37
CA GLU A 110 15.33 15.55 5.66
C GLU A 110 15.28 14.07 6.11
N ASN A 111 16.42 13.48 6.48
CA ASN A 111 16.43 12.10 6.96
C ASN A 111 15.67 11.97 8.29
N ILE A 112 15.88 12.91 9.21
CA ILE A 112 15.19 12.91 10.51
C ILE A 112 13.70 13.14 10.33
N LEU A 113 13.30 14.03 9.44
CA LEU A 113 11.89 14.27 9.13
C LEU A 113 11.23 13.03 8.50
N ALA A 114 11.96 12.32 7.63
CA ALA A 114 11.48 11.07 7.06
C ALA A 114 11.28 10.00 8.15
N ASP A 115 12.29 9.81 9.00
CA ASP A 115 12.24 8.85 10.11
C ASP A 115 11.06 9.16 11.07
N MET A 116 10.79 10.45 11.32
CA MET A 116 9.64 10.87 12.15
C MET A 116 8.29 10.62 11.47
N THR A 117 8.19 10.75 10.14
CA THR A 117 6.99 10.36 9.41
C THR A 117 6.70 8.89 9.57
N GLU A 118 7.70 8.04 9.40
CA GLU A 118 7.58 6.60 9.60
C GLU A 118 7.26 6.27 11.06
N SER A 119 7.94 6.92 12.02
CA SER A 119 7.66 6.76 13.45
C SER A 119 6.21 7.09 13.80
N LEU A 120 5.66 8.18 13.25
CA LEU A 120 4.26 8.58 13.43
C LEU A 120 3.31 7.50 12.90
N ILE A 121 3.57 6.98 11.71
CA ILE A 121 2.80 5.89 11.11
C ILE A 121 2.85 4.65 12.00
N GLY A 122 4.03 4.29 12.52
CA GLY A 122 4.23 3.17 13.43
C GLY A 122 3.43 3.31 14.72
N ALA A 123 3.43 4.49 15.32
CA ALA A 123 2.67 4.78 16.55
C ALA A 123 1.15 4.71 16.33
N VAL A 124 0.65 5.30 15.25
CA VAL A 124 -0.77 5.23 14.87
C VAL A 124 -1.19 3.79 14.58
N TYR A 125 -0.33 3.02 13.90
CA TYR A 125 -0.58 1.60 13.65
C TYR A 125 -0.67 0.77 14.94
N LEU A 126 0.23 0.97 15.89
CA LEU A 126 0.22 0.25 17.17
C LEU A 126 -1.08 0.50 17.95
N THR A 127 -1.61 1.71 17.86
CA THR A 127 -2.80 2.11 18.61
C THR A 127 -4.09 1.67 17.91
N TYR A 128 -4.18 1.83 16.58
CA TYR A 128 -5.46 1.71 15.88
C TYR A 128 -5.49 0.57 14.83
N GLY A 129 -4.35 -0.06 14.57
CA GLY A 129 -4.25 -1.14 13.58
C GLY A 129 -4.24 -0.67 12.12
N LEU A 130 -4.07 -1.64 11.21
CA LEU A 130 -3.87 -1.37 9.78
C LEU A 130 -5.09 -0.76 9.08
N ASP A 131 -6.29 -1.16 9.46
CA ASP A 131 -7.51 -0.70 8.79
C ASP A 131 -7.77 0.80 9.01
N VAL A 132 -7.27 1.35 10.13
CA VAL A 132 -7.40 2.77 10.47
C VAL A 132 -6.22 3.58 9.90
N VAL A 133 -4.98 3.10 10.05
CA VAL A 133 -3.79 3.86 9.60
C VAL A 133 -3.66 3.89 8.08
N ARG A 134 -3.99 2.80 7.38
CA ARG A 134 -3.85 2.72 5.92
C ARG A 134 -4.55 3.85 5.16
N PRO A 135 -5.85 4.13 5.34
CA PRO A 135 -6.48 5.25 4.63
C PRO A 135 -5.89 6.62 5.01
N ALA A 136 -5.38 6.81 6.22
CA ALA A 136 -4.72 8.04 6.63
C ALA A 136 -3.35 8.22 5.94
N VAL A 137 -2.58 7.14 5.81
CA VAL A 137 -1.32 7.13 5.04
C VAL A 137 -1.59 7.41 3.56
N ILE A 138 -2.56 6.74 2.96
CA ILE A 138 -2.87 6.95 1.53
C ILE A 138 -3.33 8.39 1.27
N GLU A 139 -4.09 9.01 2.17
CA GLU A 139 -4.47 10.42 2.07
C GLU A 139 -3.21 11.31 2.04
N ALA A 140 -2.28 11.14 2.99
CA ALA A 140 -1.06 11.93 3.09
C ALA A 140 -0.12 11.77 1.88
N PHE A 141 -0.10 10.59 1.25
CA PHE A 141 0.78 10.28 0.12
C PHE A 141 0.07 10.35 -1.25
N THR A 142 -1.19 10.78 -1.33
CA THR A 142 -1.99 10.76 -2.57
C THR A 142 -1.36 11.52 -3.73
N GLU A 143 -0.82 12.70 -3.48
CA GLU A 143 -0.19 13.52 -4.53
C GLU A 143 1.07 12.84 -5.08
N HIS A 144 1.87 12.23 -4.21
CA HIS A 144 3.08 11.49 -4.60
C HIS A 144 2.76 10.21 -5.36
N ILE A 145 1.71 9.48 -5.00
CA ILE A 145 1.21 8.33 -5.77
C ILE A 145 0.79 8.76 -7.17
N SER A 146 0.04 9.86 -7.27
CA SER A 146 -0.43 10.39 -8.55
C SER A 146 0.70 10.97 -9.41
N PHE A 147 1.71 11.57 -8.79
CA PHE A 147 2.92 12.02 -9.49
C PHE A 147 3.74 10.82 -9.99
N ALA A 148 3.93 9.81 -9.15
CA ALA A 148 4.65 8.60 -9.52
C ALA A 148 4.05 7.92 -10.75
N GLU A 149 2.73 7.75 -10.77
CA GLU A 149 1.99 7.19 -11.91
C GLU A 149 2.32 7.93 -13.22
N ARG A 150 2.30 9.26 -13.19
CA ARG A 150 2.56 10.07 -14.38
C ARG A 150 4.02 10.10 -14.83
N SER A 151 4.97 9.87 -13.90
CA SER A 151 6.40 10.15 -14.11
C SER A 151 7.26 8.91 -14.21
N TYR A 152 6.89 7.82 -13.53
CA TYR A 152 7.74 6.64 -13.38
C TYR A 152 7.21 5.39 -14.09
N VAL A 153 6.01 5.44 -14.66
CA VAL A 153 5.52 4.31 -15.46
C VAL A 153 6.16 4.35 -16.83
N ASP A 154 6.90 3.31 -17.17
CA ASP A 154 7.51 3.11 -18.48
C ASP A 154 6.79 1.97 -19.23
N PHE A 155 5.59 2.29 -19.71
CA PHE A 155 4.79 1.36 -20.50
C PHE A 155 5.51 0.87 -21.76
N LYS A 156 6.42 1.68 -22.33
CA LYS A 156 7.17 1.28 -23.53
C LYS A 156 8.11 0.13 -23.22
N THR A 157 8.88 0.23 -22.14
CA THR A 157 9.78 -0.84 -21.69
C THR A 157 8.97 -2.07 -21.29
N GLU A 158 7.88 -1.90 -20.56
CA GLU A 158 7.01 -3.01 -20.13
C GLU A 158 6.40 -3.76 -21.33
N LEU A 159 5.88 -3.05 -22.32
CA LEU A 159 5.34 -3.64 -23.54
C LEU A 159 6.42 -4.41 -24.32
N GLN A 160 7.61 -3.82 -24.42
CA GLN A 160 8.75 -4.45 -25.10
C GLN A 160 9.17 -5.75 -24.41
N GLU A 161 9.27 -5.76 -23.07
CA GLU A 161 9.61 -6.95 -22.29
C GLU A 161 8.54 -8.04 -22.41
N GLN A 162 7.26 -7.67 -22.39
CA GLN A 162 6.16 -8.63 -22.54
C GLN A 162 6.16 -9.28 -23.93
N LEU A 163 6.32 -8.49 -24.97
CA LEU A 163 6.38 -8.98 -26.35
C LEU A 163 7.62 -9.82 -26.63
N ALA A 164 8.77 -9.46 -26.05
CA ALA A 164 10.02 -10.22 -26.19
C ALA A 164 9.90 -11.67 -25.69
N LYS A 165 9.06 -11.94 -24.66
CA LYS A 165 8.78 -13.30 -24.17
C LYS A 165 8.18 -14.22 -25.26
N THR A 166 7.52 -13.63 -26.25
CA THR A 166 6.90 -14.34 -27.37
C THR A 166 7.64 -14.12 -28.71
N GLY A 167 8.86 -13.54 -28.67
CA GLY A 167 9.66 -13.25 -29.84
C GLY A 167 9.13 -12.11 -30.73
N ARG A 168 8.24 -11.28 -30.20
CA ARG A 168 7.62 -10.15 -30.92
C ARG A 168 8.27 -8.84 -30.53
N ALA A 169 8.10 -7.83 -31.38
CA ALA A 169 8.61 -6.50 -31.13
C ALA A 169 7.55 -5.43 -31.41
N VAL A 170 7.62 -4.31 -30.68
CA VAL A 170 6.77 -3.15 -30.90
C VAL A 170 7.51 -2.10 -31.73
N ALA A 171 6.81 -1.46 -32.67
CA ALA A 171 7.23 -0.25 -33.35
C ALA A 171 6.20 0.86 -33.09
N TYR A 172 6.67 2.12 -32.99
CA TYR A 172 5.78 3.26 -32.79
C TYR A 172 5.66 4.07 -34.07
N ARG A 173 4.43 4.32 -34.51
CA ARG A 173 4.11 5.07 -35.70
C ARG A 173 3.41 6.37 -35.35
N LEU A 174 4.00 7.51 -35.72
CA LEU A 174 3.31 8.79 -35.64
C LEU A 174 2.21 8.81 -36.71
N VAL A 175 0.97 8.96 -36.28
CA VAL A 175 -0.20 9.00 -37.17
C VAL A 175 -0.54 10.42 -37.53
N GLU A 176 -0.54 11.32 -36.55
CA GLU A 176 -1.01 12.69 -36.75
C GLU A 176 -0.33 13.64 -35.75
N THR A 177 -0.30 14.92 -36.13
CA THR A 177 0.08 16.01 -35.23
C THR A 177 -1.05 17.05 -35.27
N ILE A 178 -1.67 17.29 -34.09
CA ILE A 178 -2.87 18.13 -33.95
C ILE A 178 -2.49 19.41 -33.22
N GLY A 179 -3.13 20.52 -33.60
CA GLY A 179 -3.04 21.81 -32.90
C GLY A 179 -1.89 22.73 -33.38
N PRO A 180 -1.91 23.98 -32.90
CA PRO A 180 -0.93 25.00 -33.26
C PRO A 180 0.44 24.73 -32.63
N PRO A 181 1.54 25.36 -33.11
CA PRO A 181 2.90 25.08 -32.65
C PRO A 181 3.12 25.14 -31.13
N HIS A 182 2.36 25.98 -30.40
CA HIS A 182 2.47 26.18 -28.96
C HIS A 182 1.55 25.25 -28.12
N ALA A 183 0.61 24.53 -28.77
CA ALA A 183 -0.29 23.56 -28.15
C ALA A 183 -0.41 22.30 -29.02
N ARG A 184 0.75 21.80 -29.46
CA ARG A 184 0.83 20.67 -30.38
C ARG A 184 0.62 19.35 -29.61
N GLU A 185 -0.25 18.50 -30.12
CA GLU A 185 -0.44 17.13 -29.65
C GLU A 185 -0.01 16.14 -30.74
N PHE A 186 0.56 15.04 -30.31
CA PHE A 186 1.04 13.96 -31.17
C PHE A 186 0.15 12.75 -30.96
N VAL A 187 -0.28 12.14 -32.05
CA VAL A 187 -1.01 10.88 -32.07
C VAL A 187 -0.11 9.77 -32.54
N VAL A 188 0.09 8.76 -31.72
CA VAL A 188 0.99 7.63 -32.00
C VAL A 188 0.24 6.32 -31.84
N GLU A 189 0.60 5.34 -32.69
CA GLU A 189 0.14 3.96 -32.58
C GLU A 189 1.31 3.03 -32.24
N ALA A 190 1.04 2.09 -31.31
CA ALA A 190 1.91 0.96 -30.99
C ALA A 190 1.58 -0.19 -31.95
N MET A 191 2.51 -0.48 -32.87
CA MET A 191 2.37 -1.48 -33.93
C MET A 191 3.08 -2.76 -33.52
N VAL A 192 2.41 -3.89 -33.59
CA VAL A 192 2.97 -5.23 -33.35
C VAL A 192 2.53 -6.15 -34.48
N ASP A 193 3.49 -6.77 -35.16
CA ASP A 193 3.25 -7.63 -36.35
C ASP A 193 2.39 -6.95 -37.42
N GLY A 194 2.53 -5.64 -37.58
CA GLY A 194 1.77 -4.85 -38.56
C GLY A 194 0.37 -4.43 -38.12
N LEU A 195 -0.07 -4.83 -36.94
CA LEU A 195 -1.37 -4.47 -36.36
C LEU A 195 -1.20 -3.36 -35.31
N SER A 196 -2.13 -2.40 -35.28
CA SER A 196 -2.21 -1.41 -34.20
C SER A 196 -2.83 -2.05 -32.97
N LEU A 197 -2.05 -2.17 -31.88
CA LEU A 197 -2.50 -2.70 -30.59
C LEU A 197 -2.86 -1.61 -29.59
N GLY A 198 -2.44 -0.37 -29.83
CA GLY A 198 -2.79 0.73 -28.94
C GLY A 198 -2.51 2.08 -29.60
N ARG A 199 -3.29 3.10 -29.22
CA ARG A 199 -3.19 4.46 -29.71
C ARG A 199 -3.05 5.42 -28.53
N GLY A 200 -2.12 6.38 -28.64
CA GLY A 200 -1.88 7.35 -27.58
C GLY A 200 -1.80 8.76 -28.11
N VAL A 201 -2.22 9.72 -27.29
CA VAL A 201 -2.16 11.15 -27.57
C VAL A 201 -1.36 11.84 -26.47
N GLY A 202 -0.48 12.77 -26.85
CA GLY A 202 0.31 13.48 -25.84
C GLY A 202 0.96 14.74 -26.36
N ALA A 203 1.30 15.66 -25.47
CA ALA A 203 1.97 16.93 -25.77
C ALA A 203 3.42 16.76 -26.29
N SER A 204 3.95 15.54 -26.27
CA SER A 204 5.20 15.16 -26.91
C SER A 204 5.11 13.76 -27.52
N LYS A 205 5.94 13.46 -28.52
CA LYS A 205 6.01 12.11 -29.12
C LYS A 205 6.24 11.05 -28.05
N LYS A 206 7.19 11.29 -27.11
CA LYS A 206 7.50 10.35 -26.03
C LYS A 206 6.27 10.06 -25.16
N ARG A 207 5.47 11.08 -24.85
CA ARG A 207 4.27 10.92 -24.04
C ARG A 207 3.17 10.17 -24.81
N ALA A 208 2.97 10.48 -26.09
CA ALA A 208 2.02 9.77 -26.93
C ALA A 208 2.42 8.29 -27.13
N GLU A 209 3.72 7.99 -27.24
CA GLU A 209 4.24 6.62 -27.29
C GLU A 209 4.00 5.84 -25.99
N GLN A 210 4.17 6.48 -24.82
CA GLN A 210 3.87 5.87 -23.53
C GLN A 210 2.37 5.53 -23.40
N GLU A 211 1.50 6.46 -23.78
CA GLU A 211 0.05 6.22 -23.77
C GLU A 211 -0.35 5.08 -24.72
N ALA A 212 0.21 5.06 -25.94
CA ALA A 212 -0.02 3.99 -26.92
C ALA A 212 0.43 2.62 -26.38
N ALA A 213 1.58 2.58 -25.72
CA ALA A 213 2.10 1.37 -25.09
C ALA A 213 1.19 0.91 -23.93
N GLY A 214 0.71 1.83 -23.11
CA GLY A 214 -0.22 1.54 -22.02
C GLY A 214 -1.54 0.96 -22.50
N GLU A 215 -2.10 1.46 -23.60
CA GLU A 215 -3.30 0.91 -24.21
C GLU A 215 -3.05 -0.51 -24.76
N ALA A 216 -1.93 -0.70 -25.47
CA ALA A 216 -1.54 -2.01 -26.01
C ALA A 216 -1.36 -3.06 -24.90
N LEU A 217 -0.75 -2.70 -23.78
CA LEU A 217 -0.61 -3.58 -22.61
C LEU A 217 -1.96 -3.98 -22.01
N ARG A 218 -2.89 -3.02 -21.88
CA ARG A 218 -4.24 -3.31 -21.40
C ARG A 218 -4.97 -4.30 -22.29
N ASP A 219 -4.83 -4.18 -23.59
CA ASP A 219 -5.47 -5.09 -24.54
C ASP A 219 -4.82 -6.48 -24.55
N LEU A 220 -3.49 -6.58 -24.48
CA LEU A 220 -2.79 -7.85 -24.32
C LEU A 220 -3.20 -8.56 -23.02
N ASN A 221 -3.18 -7.86 -21.90
CA ASN A 221 -3.56 -8.41 -20.60
C ASN A 221 -5.04 -8.84 -20.55
N ARG A 222 -5.93 -8.13 -21.28
CA ARG A 222 -7.34 -8.51 -21.42
C ARG A 222 -7.51 -9.79 -22.24
N ALA A 223 -6.71 -9.96 -23.30
CA ALA A 223 -6.73 -11.16 -24.15
C ALA A 223 -6.20 -12.40 -23.42
N GLU A 224 -5.21 -12.25 -22.54
CA GLU A 224 -4.61 -13.32 -21.73
C GLU A 224 -5.47 -13.75 -20.54
N ARG A 225 -6.42 -12.92 -20.08
CA ARG A 225 -7.34 -13.31 -18.99
C ARG A 225 -8.22 -14.47 -19.48
N PRO A 226 -8.14 -15.69 -18.89
CA PRO A 226 -9.00 -16.78 -19.29
C PRO A 226 -10.46 -16.35 -19.11
N ARG A 227 -11.26 -16.43 -20.19
CA ARG A 227 -12.72 -16.23 -20.12
C ARG A 227 -13.24 -17.19 -19.07
N ARG A 228 -13.52 -16.69 -17.86
CA ARG A 228 -14.19 -17.48 -16.82
C ARG A 228 -15.47 -18.04 -17.45
N ARG A 229 -15.41 -19.29 -17.85
CA ARG A 229 -16.54 -20.06 -18.36
C ARG A 229 -17.64 -19.97 -17.31
N ARG A 230 -18.68 -19.19 -17.56
CA ARG A 230 -19.90 -19.25 -16.77
C ARG A 230 -20.40 -20.66 -16.83
N VAL A 231 -20.09 -21.47 -15.83
CA VAL A 231 -20.74 -22.76 -15.61
C VAL A 231 -22.19 -22.43 -15.30
N ARG A 232 -23.04 -22.51 -16.33
CA ARG A 232 -24.48 -22.56 -16.13
C ARG A 232 -24.74 -23.86 -15.36
N LEU A 233 -24.98 -23.74 -14.09
CA LEU A 233 -25.63 -24.78 -13.30
C LEU A 233 -27.00 -25.00 -13.92
N ARG A 234 -27.10 -25.98 -14.80
CA ARG A 234 -28.41 -26.53 -15.25
C ARG A 234 -29.06 -27.09 -13.99
N GLY A 235 -30.05 -26.39 -13.49
CA GLY A 235 -30.96 -26.89 -12.49
C GLY A 235 -31.57 -28.20 -12.98
N ARG A 236 -31.24 -29.27 -12.30
CA ARG A 236 -31.96 -30.55 -12.45
C ARG A 236 -33.31 -30.40 -11.76
N SER A 237 -34.33 -30.05 -12.55
CA SER A 237 -35.73 -30.18 -12.14
C SER A 237 -35.99 -31.66 -11.92
N ARG A 238 -36.13 -32.12 -10.69
CA ARG A 238 -36.80 -33.35 -10.35
C ARG A 238 -38.30 -33.07 -10.34
N ARG A 239 -38.98 -33.52 -11.39
CA ARG A 239 -40.42 -33.74 -11.39
C ARG A 239 -40.75 -34.96 -10.55
N GLY A 240 -41.79 -34.82 -9.81
CA GLY A 240 -42.53 -35.55 -8.88
C GLY A 240 -42.83 -37.00 -9.12
N ALA A 241 -43.16 -37.63 -8.06
CA ALA A 241 -44.29 -38.54 -7.90
C ALA A 241 -44.49 -38.73 -6.40
N GLY A 242 -45.70 -38.59 -6.01
CA GLY A 242 -46.25 -38.65 -4.69
C GLY A 242 -46.53 -40.06 -4.19
N SER A 243 -46.87 -40.08 -2.95
CA SER A 243 -47.82 -40.88 -2.16
C SER A 243 -47.36 -40.78 -0.70
N GLU A 244 -48.09 -40.12 0.13
CA GLU A 244 -49.16 -40.54 1.02
C GLU A 244 -48.74 -41.42 2.21
N VAL A 245 -49.05 -40.85 3.41
CA VAL A 245 -49.49 -41.51 4.66
C VAL A 245 -48.38 -42.18 5.50
N THR A 246 -48.11 -41.82 6.74
CA THR A 246 -48.92 -41.84 7.97
C THR A 246 -48.12 -41.23 9.14
N GLU A 247 -48.83 -40.58 10.03
CA GLU A 247 -48.55 -40.23 11.42
C GLU A 247 -47.83 -41.34 12.19
N THR A 248 -46.92 -40.92 13.08
CA THR A 248 -46.95 -41.23 14.52
C THR A 248 -45.77 -40.53 15.21
N SER A 249 -46.05 -39.61 16.09
CA SER A 249 -45.32 -39.34 17.34
C SER A 249 -45.84 -40.36 18.39
N PRO A 250 -45.18 -40.62 19.50
CA PRO A 250 -44.56 -39.70 20.41
C PRO A 250 -43.38 -40.22 21.29
N GLN A 251 -42.83 -39.22 22.07
CA GLN A 251 -42.26 -39.34 23.45
C GLN A 251 -40.89 -40.09 23.57
N ASP A 252 -39.97 -39.54 24.27
CA ASP A 252 -39.71 -38.97 25.58
C ASP A 252 -38.45 -39.63 26.17
N SER A 253 -37.79 -38.92 27.03
CA SER A 253 -36.82 -39.38 28.05
C SER A 253 -35.35 -39.01 27.82
N THR A 254 -34.93 -37.89 28.42
CA THR A 254 -34.12 -37.82 29.66
C THR A 254 -32.83 -38.63 29.66
N GLU A 255 -31.69 -37.95 29.75
CA GLU A 255 -30.84 -37.98 30.96
C GLU A 255 -29.43 -37.46 30.65
N ALA A 256 -29.04 -36.44 31.41
CA ALA A 256 -27.63 -36.16 31.69
C ALA A 256 -27.17 -37.11 32.83
N PRO A 257 -25.89 -37.41 32.97
CA PRO A 257 -25.25 -36.96 34.19
C PRO A 257 -23.81 -36.44 34.08
N ARG A 258 -23.59 -35.47 34.83
CA ARG A 258 -22.52 -34.97 35.68
C ARG A 258 -21.25 -35.82 35.91
N SER A 259 -20.15 -35.01 36.00
CA SER A 259 -19.09 -34.95 37.02
C SER A 259 -18.00 -36.01 37.06
N GLN A 260 -16.76 -35.54 37.12
CA GLN A 260 -15.80 -35.49 38.23
C GLN A 260 -14.42 -35.16 37.70
N SER A 261 -13.77 -34.04 38.03
CA SER A 261 -12.91 -33.83 39.24
C SER A 261 -11.70 -34.76 39.35
N GLY A 262 -10.53 -34.16 39.41
CA GLY A 262 -9.24 -34.72 39.80
C GLY A 262 -8.12 -33.75 39.38
N GLU A 263 -7.72 -32.88 40.07
CA GLU A 263 -6.87 -32.56 41.22
C GLU A 263 -5.55 -33.36 41.31
N ALA A 264 -4.51 -32.59 41.65
CA ALA A 264 -3.22 -32.88 42.24
C ALA A 264 -2.05 -32.86 41.26
N ALA A 265 -1.08 -32.08 41.43
CA ALA A 265 -0.28 -31.48 42.50
C ALA A 265 1.22 -31.69 42.17
N HIS A 266 1.99 -30.66 42.46
CA HIS A 266 3.40 -30.62 42.85
C HIS A 266 4.47 -31.29 41.96
N ASP A 267 5.50 -30.56 41.54
CA ASP A 267 6.65 -30.41 42.44
C ASP A 267 7.63 -29.29 41.95
N VAL A 268 8.07 -28.60 42.96
CA VAL A 268 9.16 -27.64 43.07
C VAL A 268 10.48 -28.40 42.89
N ILE A 269 11.44 -27.89 42.16
CA ILE A 269 12.86 -27.96 42.57
C ILE A 269 13.62 -26.71 42.14
N SER A 270 14.14 -26.07 43.14
CA SER A 270 15.09 -24.98 43.21
C SER A 270 16.52 -25.47 43.02
N SER A 271 17.41 -24.48 42.84
CA SER A 271 18.87 -24.46 43.04
C SER A 271 19.70 -24.54 41.73
N ASP A 272 20.74 -23.89 41.57
CA ASP A 272 21.60 -22.96 42.30
C ASP A 272 22.87 -22.72 41.44
N ALA A 273 23.41 -21.53 41.56
CA ALA A 273 24.81 -21.16 41.47
C ALA A 273 25.66 -21.35 40.19
N GLY A 274 26.21 -20.26 39.70
CA GLY A 274 27.62 -19.92 39.86
C GLY A 274 28.53 -20.18 38.64
N VAL A 275 29.00 -19.19 38.05
CA VAL A 275 30.30 -18.57 37.91
C VAL A 275 30.22 -17.38 36.95
#